data_2a86f76a6ef7dc9013acb36a91e317ca
#
_entry.id   2a86f76a6ef7dc9013acb36a91e317ca
#
_cell.length_a   1.000
_cell.length_b   1.000
_cell.length_c   1.000
_cell.angle_alpha   90.00
_cell.angle_beta   90.00
_cell.angle_gamma   90.00
#
_symmetry.space_group_name_H-M   'P 1'
#
loop_
_entity.id
_entity.type
_entity.pdbx_description
1 polymer ?
#
loop_
_entity_poly.entity_id
_entity_poly.type
_entity_poly.pdbx_seq_one_letter_code
_entity_poly.pdbx_strand_id
1 'polypeptide(L)'
;MLDRHRLGAVALASVLATSAATAAEPARYRSFDLAIYCRVDDVRRMAEGDWLEKSYEALAHDLKISKVYLETHRSRVTNDRETMLKAKRFFESRGIKTAGGITLVADEGFEFKQFSYTDPADRKHVEDVVRFTAGLFDELILDDFFFTTTKTESDIRAKGTRTWSEFRLDLMREAAQSLVVGPAKAVNPKIKVVIKYPNWYEHFPYAGFNLEAEPRIFDGIYTGTETRDPVLTPQHLQGYQSYSIVRYFENVKPGGNGGGWVDPFARVTLDRYAEQIELTMLAKAREITLFCFSNLLAPIRQPDGTFAAASRVAPVAGETLERIDALLSRLGNPVGVSAYKPYHSSGEDFLHSFLGMVGIPVDLTPQFREDAPIVFLNESARYDPGIVSRIEKQLLAGKSVVVTSGLVRALQGRGFERIADLEVTDRRVLARRFSNFWGGVWDADHDVLLPQVRYATNDSWEEITALAGPNGFPLFHHADYGKGRLYMLTVPDNFADLYALPAPVLDHLRRQITKGLPVRLQGPSQVSLFAYDNDTYVVHSFLDRMGTVELAADGRDVTLVDLLTGAAVPGQPRGDATVFPVFLEPHSYRAFERR
;
A
#
# COMPACT_ATOMS: atom_id res chain seq x y z
N MET A 1 84.25 -38.03 38.63
CA MET A 1 84.10 -38.78 37.35
C MET A 1 82.91 -38.22 36.63
N LEU A 2 83.11 -37.30 35.72
CA LEU A 2 82.88 -37.39 34.26
C LEU A 2 81.45 -37.86 33.93
N ASP A 3 80.57 -37.22 33.19
CA ASP A 3 80.82 -36.55 31.89
C ASP A 3 79.64 -35.73 31.38
N ARG A 4 79.86 -34.60 30.76
CA ARG A 4 79.37 -34.03 29.51
C ARG A 4 77.91 -33.76 29.24
N HIS A 5 77.64 -32.46 29.13
CA HIS A 5 76.84 -31.65 28.19
C HIS A 5 76.16 -32.30 27.00
N ARG A 6 74.88 -31.96 26.80
CA ARG A 6 74.32 -31.64 25.49
C ARG A 6 73.31 -30.50 25.59
N LEU A 7 73.66 -29.38 24.99
CA LEU A 7 72.77 -28.29 24.65
C LEU A 7 71.85 -28.72 23.47
N GLY A 8 70.56 -28.66 23.70
CA GLY A 8 69.54 -28.78 22.63
C GLY A 8 68.94 -27.40 22.36
N ALA A 9 69.22 -26.84 21.19
CA ALA A 9 68.62 -25.60 20.72
C ALA A 9 67.13 -25.82 20.43
N VAL A 10 66.24 -25.09 21.13
CA VAL A 10 64.78 -25.00 20.80
C VAL A 10 64.61 -23.84 19.86
N ALA A 11 64.31 -24.15 18.57
CA ALA A 11 63.90 -23.17 17.60
C ALA A 11 62.47 -22.74 17.89
N LEU A 12 62.26 -21.49 18.30
CA LEU A 12 60.91 -20.85 18.39
C LEU A 12 60.45 -20.53 16.98
N ALA A 13 59.53 -21.34 16.44
CA ALA A 13 58.78 -21.00 15.25
C ALA A 13 57.65 -20.04 15.63
N SER A 14 57.80 -18.75 15.33
CA SER A 14 56.75 -17.74 15.46
C SER A 14 55.70 -17.97 14.37
N VAL A 15 54.57 -18.58 14.71
CA VAL A 15 53.38 -18.63 13.84
C VAL A 15 52.72 -17.27 13.92
N LEU A 16 52.93 -16.43 12.90
CA LEU A 16 52.12 -15.25 12.65
C LEU A 16 50.72 -15.72 12.21
N ALA A 17 49.81 -15.82 13.17
CA ALA A 17 48.40 -15.94 12.87
C ALA A 17 47.89 -14.58 12.37
N THR A 18 47.81 -14.40 11.07
CA THR A 18 47.05 -13.33 10.45
C THR A 18 45.57 -13.60 10.76
N SER A 19 45.04 -12.98 11.81
CA SER A 19 43.62 -12.89 12.01
C SER A 19 43.04 -12.06 10.86
N ALA A 20 42.46 -12.72 9.88
CA ALA A 20 41.53 -12.05 8.95
C ALA A 20 40.41 -11.48 9.83
N ALA A 21 40.39 -10.17 9.97
CA ALA A 21 39.22 -9.49 10.56
C ALA A 21 38.05 -9.78 9.66
N THR A 22 37.19 -10.72 10.09
CA THR A 22 35.87 -10.88 9.47
C THR A 22 35.18 -9.54 9.66
N ALA A 23 34.87 -8.86 8.54
CA ALA A 23 34.04 -7.67 8.58
C ALA A 23 32.77 -8.02 9.36
N ALA A 24 32.43 -7.25 10.39
CA ALA A 24 31.21 -7.44 11.14
C ALA A 24 30.03 -7.41 10.16
N GLU A 25 29.11 -8.37 10.27
CA GLU A 25 27.92 -8.33 9.46
C GLU A 25 27.19 -6.98 9.67
N PRO A 26 26.67 -6.36 8.58
CA PRO A 26 25.99 -5.08 8.71
C PRO A 26 24.77 -5.24 9.62
N ALA A 27 24.51 -4.23 10.45
CA ALA A 27 23.32 -4.20 11.29
C ALA A 27 22.05 -4.30 10.41
N ARG A 28 21.04 -5.07 10.86
CA ARG A 28 19.79 -5.31 10.13
C ARG A 28 18.59 -5.07 11.04
N TYR A 29 17.47 -4.70 10.44
CA TYR A 29 16.17 -4.79 11.12
C TYR A 29 15.77 -6.27 11.25
N ARG A 30 14.95 -6.59 12.24
CA ARG A 30 14.59 -7.99 12.58
C ARG A 30 13.45 -8.51 11.75
N SER A 31 12.50 -7.62 11.40
CA SER A 31 11.21 -7.98 10.82
C SER A 31 11.15 -7.76 9.32
N PHE A 32 12.12 -7.02 8.74
CA PHE A 32 12.13 -6.66 7.32
C PHE A 32 13.54 -6.31 6.84
N ASP A 33 13.71 -6.27 5.52
CA ASP A 33 14.91 -5.74 4.87
C ASP A 33 14.73 -4.26 4.50
N LEU A 34 15.77 -3.45 4.66
CA LEU A 34 15.82 -2.07 4.16
C LEU A 34 16.62 -2.01 2.87
N ALA A 35 16.00 -1.53 1.80
CA ALA A 35 16.64 -1.24 0.54
C ALA A 35 16.71 0.27 0.27
N ILE A 36 17.74 0.71 -0.45
CA ILE A 36 17.84 2.07 -0.99
C ILE A 36 17.94 1.99 -2.51
N TYR A 37 17.14 2.80 -3.20
CA TYR A 37 17.25 2.93 -4.65
C TYR A 37 18.24 4.05 -5.01
N CYS A 38 19.19 3.73 -5.87
CA CYS A 38 20.20 4.66 -6.38
C CYS A 38 19.88 4.95 -7.84
N ARG A 39 19.45 6.18 -8.15
CA ARG A 39 19.12 6.59 -9.52
C ARG A 39 20.37 6.55 -10.42
N VAL A 40 20.14 6.57 -11.72
CA VAL A 40 21.22 6.55 -12.72
C VAL A 40 22.29 7.61 -12.47
N ASP A 41 21.90 8.80 -12.03
CA ASP A 41 22.80 9.91 -11.70
C ASP A 41 23.52 9.68 -10.37
N ASP A 42 22.88 9.09 -9.36
CA ASP A 42 23.52 8.68 -8.10
C ASP A 42 24.65 7.70 -8.40
N VAL A 43 24.38 6.68 -9.24
CA VAL A 43 25.37 5.66 -9.60
C VAL A 43 26.57 6.28 -10.37
N ARG A 44 26.34 7.28 -11.22
CA ARG A 44 27.42 8.02 -11.87
C ARG A 44 28.29 8.76 -10.87
N ARG A 45 27.67 9.46 -9.93
CA ARG A 45 28.39 10.16 -8.86
C ARG A 45 29.20 9.23 -7.97
N MET A 46 28.79 7.96 -7.82
CA MET A 46 29.53 6.95 -7.07
C MET A 46 30.92 6.64 -7.68
N ALA A 47 31.17 7.02 -8.93
CA ALA A 47 32.48 6.93 -9.55
C ALA A 47 33.42 8.12 -9.20
N GLU A 48 32.86 9.23 -8.66
CA GLU A 48 33.55 10.48 -8.42
C GLU A 48 34.26 10.50 -7.04
N GLY A 49 35.60 10.56 -7.04
CA GLY A 49 36.40 10.76 -5.83
C GLY A 49 35.98 9.85 -4.65
N ASP A 50 35.73 10.47 -3.51
CA ASP A 50 35.31 9.85 -2.24
C ASP A 50 33.83 10.05 -1.92
N TRP A 51 33.04 10.53 -2.90
CA TRP A 51 31.61 10.85 -2.69
C TRP A 51 30.80 9.64 -2.19
N LEU A 52 31.03 8.45 -2.78
CA LEU A 52 30.32 7.23 -2.40
C LEU A 52 30.60 6.86 -0.93
N GLU A 53 31.88 6.88 -0.52
CA GLU A 53 32.29 6.56 0.85
C GLU A 53 31.61 7.48 1.87
N LYS A 54 31.78 8.80 1.68
CA LYS A 54 31.20 9.82 2.58
C LYS A 54 29.68 9.76 2.64
N SER A 55 29.03 9.58 1.49
CA SER A 55 27.58 9.50 1.42
C SER A 55 27.05 8.23 2.07
N TYR A 56 27.71 7.10 1.87
CA TYR A 56 27.35 5.84 2.53
C TYR A 56 27.53 5.94 4.05
N GLU A 57 28.66 6.48 4.54
CA GLU A 57 28.89 6.67 5.98
C GLU A 57 27.77 7.52 6.62
N ALA A 58 27.36 8.61 5.95
CA ALA A 58 26.29 9.46 6.42
C ALA A 58 24.94 8.72 6.51
N LEU A 59 24.62 7.88 5.53
CA LEU A 59 23.37 7.09 5.55
C LEU A 59 23.45 5.92 6.54
N ALA A 60 24.58 5.23 6.62
CA ALA A 60 24.78 4.08 7.50
C ALA A 60 24.81 4.46 8.99
N HIS A 61 25.02 5.74 9.30
CA HIS A 61 24.87 6.27 10.66
C HIS A 61 23.44 6.13 11.18
N ASP A 62 22.44 6.35 10.31
CA ASP A 62 21.02 6.39 10.70
C ASP A 62 20.25 5.14 10.24
N LEU A 63 20.73 4.43 9.20
CA LEU A 63 19.98 3.40 8.49
C LEU A 63 20.72 2.06 8.49
N LYS A 64 20.02 0.96 8.80
CA LYS A 64 20.52 -0.41 8.71
C LYS A 64 20.29 -0.96 7.30
N ILE A 65 21.11 -0.54 6.34
CA ILE A 65 20.97 -0.85 4.92
C ILE A 65 21.33 -2.31 4.65
N SER A 66 20.36 -3.11 4.17
CA SER A 66 20.60 -4.51 3.80
C SER A 66 20.73 -4.73 2.29
N LYS A 67 20.25 -3.78 1.47
CA LYS A 67 20.21 -3.88 0.01
C LYS A 67 20.30 -2.53 -0.67
N VAL A 68 20.87 -2.49 -1.87
CA VAL A 68 20.78 -1.34 -2.77
C VAL A 68 20.33 -1.80 -4.16
N TYR A 69 19.42 -1.02 -4.77
CA TYR A 69 19.13 -1.12 -6.19
C TYR A 69 19.97 -0.09 -6.93
N LEU A 70 20.85 -0.55 -7.81
CA LEU A 70 21.71 0.29 -8.64
C LEU A 70 21.06 0.45 -10.01
N GLU A 71 20.59 1.65 -10.31
CA GLU A 71 19.85 1.90 -11.56
C GLU A 71 20.80 1.92 -12.75
N THR A 72 20.51 1.07 -13.72
CA THR A 72 21.30 0.94 -14.95
C THR A 72 20.83 1.88 -16.04
N HIS A 73 19.52 2.20 -16.07
CA HIS A 73 18.89 2.97 -17.15
C HIS A 73 17.74 3.85 -16.65
N ARG A 74 17.71 5.10 -17.14
CA ARG A 74 16.60 6.07 -17.03
C ARG A 74 16.69 7.11 -18.15
N SER A 75 15.57 7.50 -18.77
CA SER A 75 15.52 8.55 -19.81
C SER A 75 16.54 8.34 -20.94
N ARG A 76 16.61 7.12 -21.49
CA ARG A 76 17.58 6.68 -22.52
C ARG A 76 19.07 6.84 -22.12
N VAL A 77 19.32 7.10 -20.85
CA VAL A 77 20.65 7.17 -20.29
C VAL A 77 20.98 5.85 -19.63
N THR A 78 22.08 5.22 -20.05
CA THR A 78 22.57 3.96 -19.48
C THR A 78 23.93 4.19 -18.84
N ASN A 79 24.16 3.69 -17.63
CA ASN A 79 25.46 3.70 -16.97
C ASN A 79 26.38 2.67 -17.63
N ASP A 80 27.67 2.99 -17.69
CA ASP A 80 28.67 2.06 -18.21
C ASP A 80 28.94 0.91 -17.21
N ARG A 81 29.50 -0.19 -17.74
CA ARG A 81 29.76 -1.41 -16.96
C ARG A 81 30.78 -1.20 -15.84
N GLU A 82 31.78 -0.37 -16.05
CA GLU A 82 32.86 -0.15 -15.06
C GLU A 82 32.32 0.58 -13.84
N THR A 83 31.58 1.66 -14.05
CA THR A 83 30.88 2.43 -13.01
C THR A 83 29.94 1.54 -12.20
N MET A 84 29.11 0.72 -12.89
CA MET A 84 28.20 -0.22 -12.23
C MET A 84 28.95 -1.24 -11.35
N LEU A 85 30.01 -1.83 -11.87
CA LEU A 85 30.81 -2.81 -11.13
C LEU A 85 31.60 -2.18 -9.96
N LYS A 86 32.02 -0.92 -10.07
CA LYS A 86 32.65 -0.18 -8.96
C LYS A 86 31.66 -0.02 -7.81
N ALA A 87 30.48 0.50 -8.08
CA ALA A 87 29.42 0.67 -7.08
C ALA A 87 29.01 -0.68 -6.47
N LYS A 88 28.78 -1.70 -7.31
CA LYS A 88 28.45 -3.06 -6.87
C LYS A 88 29.47 -3.60 -5.87
N ARG A 89 30.75 -3.61 -6.23
CA ARG A 89 31.83 -4.10 -5.35
C ARG A 89 31.92 -3.34 -4.03
N PHE A 90 31.69 -2.03 -4.04
CA PHE A 90 31.69 -1.22 -2.83
C PHE A 90 30.66 -1.70 -1.81
N PHE A 91 29.41 -1.91 -2.23
CA PHE A 91 28.34 -2.37 -1.34
C PHE A 91 28.52 -3.83 -0.92
N GLU A 92 28.86 -4.72 -1.86
CA GLU A 92 29.06 -6.14 -1.58
C GLU A 92 30.22 -6.40 -0.61
N SER A 93 31.30 -5.61 -0.70
CA SER A 93 32.42 -5.70 0.26
C SER A 93 32.03 -5.33 1.70
N ARG A 94 30.88 -4.67 1.87
CA ARG A 94 30.28 -4.30 3.16
C ARG A 94 29.12 -5.21 3.57
N GLY A 95 28.91 -6.32 2.88
CA GLY A 95 27.83 -7.29 3.16
C GLY A 95 26.43 -6.81 2.75
N ILE A 96 26.35 -5.74 1.94
CA ILE A 96 25.09 -5.20 1.42
C ILE A 96 24.77 -5.87 0.08
N LYS A 97 23.55 -6.43 -0.06
CA LYS A 97 23.09 -7.02 -1.30
C LYS A 97 22.94 -5.96 -2.39
N THR A 98 23.23 -6.34 -3.63
CA THR A 98 23.04 -5.47 -4.79
C THR A 98 22.06 -6.06 -5.79
N ALA A 99 21.23 -5.21 -6.36
CA ALA A 99 20.30 -5.56 -7.43
C ALA A 99 20.31 -4.45 -8.50
N GLY A 100 19.91 -4.78 -9.72
CA GLY A 100 19.78 -3.81 -10.79
C GLY A 100 18.44 -3.10 -10.75
N GLY A 101 18.42 -1.78 -10.98
CA GLY A 101 17.22 -0.99 -11.21
C GLY A 101 17.09 -0.61 -12.68
N ILE A 102 15.89 -0.63 -13.22
CA ILE A 102 15.58 -0.18 -14.59
C ILE A 102 14.33 0.69 -14.57
N THR A 103 14.44 1.92 -15.07
CA THR A 103 13.28 2.78 -15.30
C THR A 103 13.04 2.92 -16.79
N LEU A 104 11.95 2.34 -17.28
CA LEU A 104 11.61 2.28 -18.71
C LEU A 104 10.78 3.49 -19.14
N VAL A 105 11.29 4.69 -18.90
CA VAL A 105 10.80 5.95 -19.44
C VAL A 105 11.73 6.42 -20.54
N ALA A 106 11.19 6.89 -21.66
CA ALA A 106 11.98 7.39 -22.79
C ALA A 106 12.53 8.80 -22.50
N ASP A 107 11.74 9.65 -21.83
CA ASP A 107 12.11 10.97 -21.37
C ASP A 107 11.28 11.32 -20.13
N GLU A 108 11.96 11.57 -18.99
CA GLU A 108 11.34 11.93 -17.70
C GLU A 108 10.96 13.42 -17.62
N GLY A 109 11.08 14.18 -18.69
CA GLY A 109 10.64 15.56 -18.74
C GLY A 109 9.15 15.73 -18.39
N PHE A 110 8.60 16.93 -18.61
CA PHE A 110 7.27 17.32 -18.15
C PHE A 110 6.14 16.32 -18.49
N GLU A 111 6.24 15.61 -19.62
CA GLU A 111 5.20 14.69 -20.10
C GLU A 111 5.47 13.21 -19.77
N PHE A 112 6.57 12.86 -19.19
CA PHE A 112 6.96 11.47 -18.92
C PHE A 112 6.79 10.57 -20.15
N LYS A 113 7.48 10.88 -21.25
CA LYS A 113 7.35 10.14 -22.52
C LYS A 113 7.69 8.66 -22.35
N GLN A 114 6.76 7.81 -22.74
CA GLN A 114 6.91 6.36 -22.68
C GLN A 114 7.56 5.79 -23.93
N PHE A 115 8.12 4.58 -23.84
CA PHE A 115 8.49 3.78 -25.01
C PHE A 115 7.23 3.28 -25.73
N SER A 116 7.32 3.19 -27.07
CA SER A 116 6.31 2.51 -27.87
C SER A 116 6.68 1.04 -28.00
N TYR A 117 5.95 0.18 -27.34
CA TYR A 117 6.19 -1.27 -27.39
C TYR A 117 5.73 -1.92 -28.70
N THR A 118 5.24 -1.15 -29.67
CA THR A 118 5.01 -1.56 -31.06
C THR A 118 6.10 -1.10 -32.02
N ASP A 119 6.98 -0.19 -31.58
CA ASP A 119 8.12 0.29 -32.38
C ASP A 119 9.31 -0.66 -32.24
N PRO A 120 9.89 -1.17 -33.35
CA PRO A 120 11.01 -2.12 -33.28
C PRO A 120 12.27 -1.55 -32.62
N ALA A 121 12.54 -0.24 -32.77
CA ALA A 121 13.73 0.38 -32.21
C ALA A 121 13.60 0.53 -30.68
N ASP A 122 12.43 0.95 -30.20
CA ASP A 122 12.12 1.02 -28.78
C ASP A 122 12.14 -0.38 -28.12
N ARG A 123 11.55 -1.38 -28.77
CA ARG A 123 11.59 -2.79 -28.30
C ARG A 123 13.03 -3.29 -28.17
N LYS A 124 13.85 -3.04 -29.20
CA LYS A 124 15.27 -3.44 -29.15
C LYS A 124 16.02 -2.73 -28.02
N HIS A 125 15.79 -1.44 -27.83
CA HIS A 125 16.43 -0.67 -26.76
C HIS A 125 16.06 -1.25 -25.37
N VAL A 126 14.78 -1.53 -25.12
CA VAL A 126 14.32 -2.15 -23.87
C VAL A 126 14.98 -3.50 -23.65
N GLU A 127 15.02 -4.37 -24.66
CA GLU A 127 15.67 -5.67 -24.57
C GLU A 127 17.17 -5.52 -24.28
N ASP A 128 17.88 -4.61 -24.94
CA ASP A 128 19.32 -4.37 -24.74
C ASP A 128 19.62 -3.91 -23.30
N VAL A 129 18.80 -3.01 -22.74
CA VAL A 129 18.90 -2.56 -21.34
C VAL A 129 18.68 -3.71 -20.37
N VAL A 130 17.67 -4.53 -20.59
CA VAL A 130 17.37 -5.70 -19.74
C VAL A 130 18.52 -6.69 -19.77
N ARG A 131 19.04 -7.04 -20.96
CA ARG A 131 20.21 -7.94 -21.12
C ARG A 131 21.46 -7.41 -20.45
N PHE A 132 21.72 -6.10 -20.58
CA PHE A 132 22.85 -5.45 -19.92
C PHE A 132 22.75 -5.58 -18.39
N THR A 133 21.55 -5.28 -17.82
CA THR A 133 21.32 -5.35 -16.37
C THR A 133 21.42 -6.79 -15.87
N ALA A 134 20.83 -7.75 -16.57
CA ALA A 134 20.90 -9.16 -16.23
C ALA A 134 22.33 -9.74 -16.27
N GLY A 135 23.23 -9.17 -17.09
CA GLY A 135 24.65 -9.51 -17.13
C GLY A 135 25.48 -8.95 -15.96
N LEU A 136 24.85 -8.16 -15.07
CA LEU A 136 25.51 -7.52 -13.91
C LEU A 136 24.98 -8.02 -12.57
N PHE A 137 23.70 -8.40 -12.49
CA PHE A 137 22.99 -8.69 -11.23
C PHE A 137 22.23 -10.02 -11.28
N ASP A 138 22.01 -10.61 -10.10
CA ASP A 138 21.17 -11.78 -9.90
C ASP A 138 19.71 -11.42 -9.55
N GLU A 139 19.40 -10.15 -9.34
CA GLU A 139 18.06 -9.62 -9.20
C GLU A 139 17.99 -8.29 -9.95
N LEU A 140 16.86 -8.04 -10.63
CA LEU A 140 16.53 -6.73 -11.19
C LEU A 140 15.10 -6.34 -10.85
N ILE A 141 14.87 -5.03 -10.68
CA ILE A 141 13.54 -4.45 -10.50
C ILE A 141 13.26 -3.46 -11.62
N LEU A 142 12.07 -3.58 -12.21
CA LEU A 142 11.50 -2.52 -13.05
C LEU A 142 10.77 -1.54 -12.15
N ASP A 143 11.16 -0.26 -12.20
CA ASP A 143 10.40 0.83 -11.61
C ASP A 143 9.03 0.98 -12.30
N ASP A 144 8.10 1.71 -11.72
CA ASP A 144 6.68 1.80 -12.12
C ASP A 144 6.42 2.42 -13.51
N PHE A 145 7.44 2.53 -14.34
CA PHE A 145 7.35 3.02 -15.72
C PHE A 145 7.26 1.91 -16.79
N PHE A 146 7.06 0.65 -16.40
CA PHE A 146 6.80 -0.43 -17.35
C PHE A 146 5.31 -0.47 -17.72
N PHE A 147 4.87 0.54 -18.45
CA PHE A 147 3.52 0.70 -18.99
C PHE A 147 3.55 1.49 -20.30
N THR A 148 2.42 1.66 -20.95
CA THR A 148 2.33 2.49 -22.16
C THR A 148 1.04 3.28 -22.23
N THR A 149 1.18 4.56 -22.63
CA THR A 149 0.05 5.43 -23.00
C THR A 149 0.21 5.98 -24.41
N THR A 150 1.23 5.52 -25.15
CA THR A 150 1.53 5.98 -26.50
C THR A 150 0.39 5.70 -27.47
N LYS A 151 0.30 6.53 -28.50
CA LYS A 151 -0.66 6.44 -29.59
C LYS A 151 0.04 6.77 -30.92
N THR A 152 1.19 6.15 -31.16
CA THR A 152 1.92 6.28 -32.42
C THR A 152 1.12 5.63 -33.54
N GLU A 153 1.51 5.88 -34.80
CA GLU A 153 0.86 5.20 -35.93
C GLU A 153 0.96 3.68 -35.85
N SER A 154 2.08 3.16 -35.34
CA SER A 154 2.23 1.72 -35.12
C SER A 154 1.28 1.19 -34.04
N ASP A 155 1.09 1.95 -32.94
CA ASP A 155 0.12 1.59 -31.89
C ASP A 155 -1.31 1.58 -32.44
N ILE A 156 -1.69 2.61 -33.21
CA ILE A 156 -3.03 2.73 -33.80
C ILE A 156 -3.29 1.55 -34.73
N ARG A 157 -2.32 1.20 -35.60
CA ARG A 157 -2.45 0.02 -36.50
C ARG A 157 -2.54 -1.29 -35.72
N ALA A 158 -1.67 -1.48 -34.73
CA ALA A 158 -1.63 -2.70 -33.93
C ALA A 158 -2.88 -2.88 -33.04
N LYS A 159 -3.45 -1.78 -32.55
CA LYS A 159 -4.70 -1.78 -31.79
C LYS A 159 -5.87 -2.32 -32.60
N GLY A 160 -6.01 -1.90 -33.86
CA GLY A 160 -7.16 -2.26 -34.69
C GLY A 160 -8.48 -1.80 -34.08
N THR A 161 -9.45 -2.72 -34.00
CA THR A 161 -10.81 -2.45 -33.48
C THR A 161 -10.94 -2.57 -31.96
N ARG A 162 -9.90 -3.07 -31.24
CA ARG A 162 -9.91 -3.20 -29.78
C ARG A 162 -10.02 -1.84 -29.10
N THR A 163 -10.49 -1.82 -27.85
CA THR A 163 -10.33 -0.66 -26.96
C THR A 163 -8.85 -0.44 -26.63
N TRP A 164 -8.48 0.76 -26.18
CA TRP A 164 -7.11 1.03 -25.75
C TRP A 164 -6.69 0.16 -24.56
N SER A 165 -7.60 -0.10 -23.62
CA SER A 165 -7.32 -0.97 -22.47
C SER A 165 -7.05 -2.41 -22.88
N GLU A 166 -7.90 -3.03 -23.69
CA GLU A 166 -7.68 -4.39 -24.21
C GLU A 166 -6.35 -4.50 -24.95
N PHE A 167 -6.08 -3.55 -25.83
CA PHE A 167 -4.83 -3.53 -26.59
C PHE A 167 -3.61 -3.42 -25.70
N ARG A 168 -3.61 -2.48 -24.74
CA ARG A 168 -2.47 -2.24 -23.86
C ARG A 168 -2.24 -3.39 -22.87
N LEU A 169 -3.28 -3.98 -22.31
CA LEU A 169 -3.18 -5.16 -21.45
C LEU A 169 -2.55 -6.34 -22.17
N ASP A 170 -2.90 -6.58 -23.45
CA ASP A 170 -2.29 -7.65 -24.24
C ASP A 170 -0.85 -7.31 -24.63
N LEU A 171 -0.59 -6.07 -25.05
CA LEU A 171 0.74 -5.60 -25.46
C LEU A 171 1.74 -5.69 -24.31
N MET A 172 1.37 -5.21 -23.11
CA MET A 172 2.28 -5.20 -21.98
C MET A 172 2.51 -6.63 -21.43
N ARG A 173 1.50 -7.49 -21.46
CA ARG A 173 1.69 -8.92 -21.16
C ARG A 173 2.69 -9.59 -22.13
N GLU A 174 2.61 -9.30 -23.43
CA GLU A 174 3.55 -9.79 -24.43
C GLU A 174 4.95 -9.21 -24.19
N ALA A 175 5.07 -7.89 -23.96
CA ALA A 175 6.33 -7.22 -23.71
C ALA A 175 7.01 -7.73 -22.43
N ALA A 176 6.26 -8.00 -21.37
CA ALA A 176 6.78 -8.58 -20.13
C ALA A 176 7.52 -9.90 -20.40
N GLN A 177 6.94 -10.77 -21.22
CA GLN A 177 7.54 -12.06 -21.55
C GLN A 177 8.70 -11.94 -22.55
N SER A 178 8.49 -11.19 -23.64
CA SER A 178 9.40 -11.18 -24.79
C SER A 178 10.55 -10.18 -24.67
N LEU A 179 10.36 -9.08 -23.96
CA LEU A 179 11.36 -8.00 -23.83
C LEU A 179 12.04 -7.95 -22.47
N VAL A 180 11.40 -8.53 -21.43
CA VAL A 180 11.93 -8.44 -20.07
C VAL A 180 12.34 -9.82 -19.54
N VAL A 181 11.39 -10.67 -19.18
CA VAL A 181 11.69 -11.92 -18.47
C VAL A 181 12.46 -12.90 -19.35
N GLY A 182 12.05 -13.10 -20.62
CA GLY A 182 12.75 -13.96 -21.58
C GLY A 182 14.21 -13.56 -21.79
N PRO A 183 14.50 -12.31 -22.21
CA PRO A 183 15.87 -11.82 -22.40
C PRO A 183 16.72 -11.83 -21.13
N ALA A 184 16.15 -11.47 -19.95
CA ALA A 184 16.87 -11.53 -18.68
C ALA A 184 17.30 -12.95 -18.34
N LYS A 185 16.38 -13.92 -18.41
CA LYS A 185 16.65 -15.35 -18.14
C LYS A 185 17.59 -15.98 -19.18
N ALA A 186 17.57 -15.50 -20.42
CA ALA A 186 18.53 -15.95 -21.44
C ALA A 186 19.97 -15.53 -21.16
N VAL A 187 20.18 -14.39 -20.47
CA VAL A 187 21.51 -13.93 -20.03
C VAL A 187 21.91 -14.59 -18.71
N ASN A 188 21.01 -14.58 -17.74
CA ASN A 188 21.23 -15.18 -16.42
C ASN A 188 20.02 -16.03 -16.02
N PRO A 189 20.06 -17.36 -16.20
CA PRO A 189 18.92 -18.23 -15.92
C PRO A 189 18.44 -18.19 -14.46
N LYS A 190 19.26 -17.73 -13.51
CA LYS A 190 18.93 -17.64 -12.08
C LYS A 190 18.40 -16.29 -11.66
N ILE A 191 18.43 -15.29 -12.55
CA ILE A 191 18.03 -13.93 -12.18
C ILE A 191 16.59 -13.88 -11.71
N LYS A 192 16.36 -13.14 -10.62
CA LYS A 192 15.03 -12.79 -10.15
C LYS A 192 14.59 -11.48 -10.81
N VAL A 193 13.50 -11.52 -11.54
CA VAL A 193 12.93 -10.36 -12.24
C VAL A 193 11.69 -9.89 -11.51
N VAL A 194 11.71 -8.63 -11.03
CA VAL A 194 10.65 -8.02 -10.21
C VAL A 194 10.06 -6.84 -10.96
N ILE A 195 8.73 -6.68 -10.89
CA ILE A 195 8.03 -5.49 -11.38
C ILE A 195 7.47 -4.71 -10.19
N LYS A 196 7.68 -3.38 -10.17
CA LYS A 196 7.01 -2.47 -9.23
C LYS A 196 5.74 -1.93 -9.90
N TYR A 197 4.61 -2.08 -9.20
CA TYR A 197 3.35 -1.43 -9.55
C TYR A 197 3.20 -0.14 -8.74
N PRO A 198 2.73 0.98 -9.35
CA PRO A 198 2.48 2.23 -8.64
C PRO A 198 1.25 2.16 -7.73
N ASN A 199 1.00 3.23 -6.99
CA ASN A 199 -0.16 3.35 -6.10
C ASN A 199 -1.44 3.87 -6.79
N TRP A 200 -1.36 4.34 -8.03
CA TRP A 200 -2.49 4.88 -8.82
C TRP A 200 -3.21 3.78 -9.61
N TYR A 201 -3.78 2.83 -8.89
CA TYR A 201 -4.37 1.60 -9.44
C TYR A 201 -5.60 1.83 -10.35
N GLU A 202 -6.23 3.00 -10.31
CA GLU A 202 -7.34 3.38 -11.18
C GLU A 202 -6.94 3.48 -12.65
N HIS A 203 -5.66 3.72 -12.92
CA HIS A 203 -5.11 3.79 -14.27
C HIS A 203 -4.63 2.45 -14.84
N PHE A 204 -4.52 1.41 -14.02
CA PHE A 204 -3.88 0.16 -14.42
C PHE A 204 -4.42 -0.43 -15.72
N PRO A 205 -5.75 -0.64 -15.91
CA PRO A 205 -6.23 -1.22 -17.16
C PRO A 205 -6.01 -0.27 -18.36
N TYR A 206 -5.96 1.03 -18.13
CA TYR A 206 -5.76 2.05 -19.18
C TYR A 206 -4.29 2.24 -19.55
N ALA A 207 -3.37 1.94 -18.66
CA ALA A 207 -1.93 2.00 -18.87
C ALA A 207 -1.33 0.65 -19.32
N GLY A 208 -2.08 -0.44 -19.19
CA GLY A 208 -1.66 -1.78 -19.60
C GLY A 208 -1.03 -2.62 -18.48
N PHE A 209 -1.10 -2.20 -17.21
CA PHE A 209 -0.69 -3.05 -16.10
C PHE A 209 -1.64 -4.25 -15.98
N ASN A 210 -1.19 -5.41 -16.44
CA ASN A 210 -2.00 -6.63 -16.47
C ASN A 210 -1.84 -7.44 -15.20
N LEU A 211 -2.56 -7.02 -14.14
CA LEU A 211 -2.46 -7.65 -12.81
C LEU A 211 -2.92 -9.12 -12.77
N GLU A 212 -3.64 -9.59 -13.78
CA GLU A 212 -4.03 -11.01 -13.88
C GLU A 212 -2.89 -11.88 -14.43
N ALA A 213 -2.15 -11.37 -15.42
CA ALA A 213 -1.12 -12.13 -16.13
C ALA A 213 0.31 -11.83 -15.64
N GLU A 214 0.69 -10.57 -15.52
CA GLU A 214 2.07 -10.14 -15.20
C GLU A 214 2.59 -10.72 -13.88
N PRO A 215 1.83 -10.78 -12.78
CA PRO A 215 2.32 -11.39 -11.54
C PRO A 215 2.70 -12.86 -11.67
N ARG A 216 2.22 -13.55 -12.72
CA ARG A 216 2.61 -14.95 -13.03
C ARG A 216 3.85 -15.02 -13.92
N ILE A 217 4.13 -13.97 -14.70
CA ILE A 217 5.28 -13.86 -15.60
C ILE A 217 6.52 -13.46 -14.82
N PHE A 218 6.43 -12.45 -13.97
CA PHE A 218 7.51 -11.97 -13.12
C PHE A 218 7.75 -12.90 -11.92
N ASP A 219 9.00 -13.04 -11.48
CA ASP A 219 9.35 -13.84 -10.30
C ASP A 219 8.79 -13.22 -9.01
N GLY A 220 8.75 -11.88 -8.93
CA GLY A 220 8.19 -11.11 -7.83
C GLY A 220 7.49 -9.84 -8.30
N ILE A 221 6.66 -9.29 -7.43
CA ILE A 221 6.07 -7.96 -7.61
C ILE A 221 6.51 -7.05 -6.46
N TYR A 222 6.38 -5.76 -6.64
CA TYR A 222 6.72 -4.73 -5.65
C TYR A 222 5.66 -3.63 -5.68
N THR A 223 5.48 -2.89 -4.60
CA THR A 223 4.37 -1.96 -4.44
C THR A 223 4.87 -0.53 -4.24
N GLY A 224 4.44 0.41 -5.07
CA GLY A 224 4.54 1.83 -4.78
C GLY A 224 3.59 2.21 -3.64
N THR A 225 4.11 2.86 -2.61
CA THR A 225 3.33 3.27 -1.43
C THR A 225 3.48 4.76 -1.13
N GLU A 226 3.87 5.54 -2.14
CA GLU A 226 4.17 6.97 -2.07
C GLU A 226 2.86 7.78 -1.98
N THR A 227 2.17 7.80 -0.84
CA THR A 227 0.96 8.60 -0.64
C THR A 227 1.26 10.08 -0.45
N ARG A 228 2.45 10.37 0.09
CA ARG A 228 2.93 11.74 0.27
C ARG A 228 1.95 12.55 1.12
N ASP A 229 1.54 13.73 0.65
CA ASP A 229 0.55 14.57 1.34
C ASP A 229 -0.77 14.61 0.54
N PRO A 230 -1.92 14.33 1.16
CA PRO A 230 -3.20 14.23 0.45
C PRO A 230 -3.72 15.58 -0.08
N VAL A 231 -3.23 16.70 0.45
CA VAL A 231 -3.68 18.05 0.08
C VAL A 231 -2.66 18.73 -0.84
N LEU A 232 -1.37 18.59 -0.55
CA LEU A 232 -0.30 19.36 -1.20
C LEU A 232 0.30 18.65 -2.42
N THR A 233 -0.13 17.43 -2.74
CA THR A 233 0.36 16.69 -3.91
C THR A 233 -0.69 16.56 -5.01
N PRO A 234 -0.28 16.47 -6.30
CA PRO A 234 -1.22 16.30 -7.40
C PRO A 234 -2.02 15.00 -7.38
N GLN A 235 -1.58 14.00 -6.65
CA GLN A 235 -2.24 12.69 -6.59
C GLN A 235 -3.42 12.65 -5.60
N HIS A 236 -3.41 13.51 -4.57
CA HIS A 236 -4.45 13.60 -3.54
C HIS A 236 -4.80 12.25 -2.88
N LEU A 237 -3.82 11.38 -2.70
CA LEU A 237 -4.01 10.05 -2.10
C LEU A 237 -4.10 10.15 -0.58
N GLN A 238 -5.03 9.41 0.01
CA GLN A 238 -5.15 9.31 1.47
C GLN A 238 -4.03 8.45 2.07
N GLY A 239 -3.56 8.80 3.28
CA GLY A 239 -2.48 8.08 3.95
C GLY A 239 -2.71 6.55 4.04
N TYR A 240 -3.93 6.13 4.36
CA TYR A 240 -4.30 4.70 4.42
C TYR A 240 -4.00 3.93 3.12
N GLN A 241 -3.87 4.61 1.97
CA GLN A 241 -3.55 3.97 0.69
C GLN A 241 -2.21 3.22 0.74
N SER A 242 -1.21 3.73 1.48
CA SER A 242 0.08 3.03 1.65
C SER A 242 -0.08 1.63 2.25
N TYR A 243 -1.04 1.45 3.18
CA TYR A 243 -1.38 0.15 3.74
C TYR A 243 -2.22 -0.68 2.77
N SER A 244 -3.32 -0.12 2.27
CA SER A 244 -4.32 -0.88 1.49
C SER A 244 -3.77 -1.42 0.18
N ILE A 245 -2.86 -0.67 -0.49
CA ILE A 245 -2.27 -1.10 -1.75
C ILE A 245 -1.26 -2.26 -1.55
N VAL A 246 -0.50 -2.28 -0.46
CA VAL A 246 0.35 -3.42 -0.12
C VAL A 246 -0.49 -4.67 0.13
N ARG A 247 -1.63 -4.52 0.84
CA ARG A 247 -2.56 -5.62 1.07
C ARG A 247 -3.15 -6.15 -0.23
N TYR A 248 -3.56 -5.25 -1.14
CA TYR A 248 -4.07 -5.66 -2.45
C TYR A 248 -3.04 -6.47 -3.23
N PHE A 249 -1.80 -6.01 -3.32
CA PHE A 249 -0.76 -6.74 -4.04
C PHE A 249 -0.31 -8.02 -3.33
N GLU A 250 -0.36 -8.09 -2.01
CA GLU A 250 -0.16 -9.35 -1.30
C GLU A 250 -1.26 -10.36 -1.65
N ASN A 251 -2.52 -9.90 -1.81
CA ASN A 251 -3.63 -10.75 -2.24
C ASN A 251 -3.61 -11.07 -3.75
N VAL A 252 -3.00 -10.23 -4.59
CA VAL A 252 -2.75 -10.52 -6.02
C VAL A 252 -1.71 -11.63 -6.18
N LYS A 253 -0.62 -11.57 -5.42
CA LYS A 253 0.47 -12.58 -5.46
C LYS A 253 0.90 -12.94 -4.03
N PRO A 254 0.18 -13.85 -3.36
CA PRO A 254 0.49 -14.25 -1.99
C PRO A 254 1.94 -14.76 -1.86
N GLY A 255 2.69 -14.20 -0.93
CA GLY A 255 4.10 -14.52 -0.73
C GLY A 255 5.06 -13.95 -1.79
N GLY A 256 4.54 -13.34 -2.84
CA GLY A 256 5.34 -12.83 -3.96
C GLY A 256 5.43 -11.30 -4.04
N ASN A 257 4.75 -10.56 -3.16
CA ASN A 257 4.94 -9.12 -3.01
C ASN A 257 6.22 -8.88 -2.18
N GLY A 258 7.28 -8.38 -2.82
CA GLY A 258 8.59 -8.18 -2.20
C GLY A 258 8.58 -7.10 -1.14
N GLY A 259 7.85 -6.00 -1.35
CA GLY A 259 7.86 -4.89 -0.41
C GLY A 259 7.12 -3.65 -0.85
N GLY A 260 7.38 -2.57 -0.12
CA GLY A 260 6.84 -1.24 -0.36
C GLY A 260 7.92 -0.21 -0.67
N TRP A 261 7.55 0.88 -1.30
CA TRP A 261 8.43 1.91 -1.81
C TRP A 261 7.93 3.29 -1.42
N VAL A 262 8.76 4.09 -0.77
CA VAL A 262 8.41 5.44 -0.31
C VAL A 262 9.40 6.48 -0.80
N ASP A 263 8.95 7.71 -0.94
CA ASP A 263 9.80 8.84 -1.33
C ASP A 263 9.45 10.14 -0.56
N PRO A 264 10.38 11.12 -0.51
CA PRO A 264 10.16 12.41 0.11
C PRO A 264 9.73 13.50 -0.89
N PHE A 265 9.14 13.13 -2.04
CA PHE A 265 8.81 14.12 -3.07
C PHE A 265 7.53 14.92 -2.77
N ALA A 266 7.34 15.98 -3.55
CA ALA A 266 6.14 16.79 -3.62
C ALA A 266 5.72 17.43 -2.28
N ARG A 267 6.67 18.11 -1.61
CA ARG A 267 6.45 18.89 -0.39
C ARG A 267 6.00 18.08 0.84
N VAL A 268 6.36 16.80 0.88
CA VAL A 268 6.11 15.95 2.05
C VAL A 268 6.80 16.53 3.27
N THR A 269 6.06 16.68 4.36
CA THR A 269 6.63 16.99 5.67
C THR A 269 7.25 15.76 6.30
N LEU A 270 8.09 15.92 7.33
CA LEU A 270 8.81 14.80 7.96
C LEU A 270 7.87 13.80 8.64
N ASP A 271 6.78 14.28 9.24
CA ASP A 271 5.74 13.46 9.84
C ASP A 271 4.98 12.63 8.78
N ARG A 272 4.63 13.25 7.65
CA ARG A 272 4.00 12.53 6.52
C ARG A 272 4.95 11.53 5.88
N TYR A 273 6.25 11.84 5.84
CA TYR A 273 7.24 10.88 5.38
C TYR A 273 7.35 9.67 6.32
N ALA A 274 7.38 9.90 7.63
CA ALA A 274 7.33 8.84 8.62
C ALA A 274 6.04 8.00 8.52
N GLU A 275 4.89 8.66 8.35
CA GLU A 275 3.57 8.02 8.17
C GLU A 275 3.54 7.06 6.97
N GLN A 276 4.12 7.43 5.83
CA GLN A 276 4.24 6.51 4.67
C GLN A 276 5.00 5.23 5.04
N ILE A 277 6.10 5.35 5.77
CA ILE A 277 6.91 4.21 6.24
C ILE A 277 6.07 3.35 7.18
N GLU A 278 5.47 3.94 8.20
CA GLU A 278 4.66 3.24 9.20
C GLU A 278 3.53 2.45 8.56
N LEU A 279 2.73 3.09 7.71
CA LEU A 279 1.58 2.47 7.06
C LEU A 279 1.98 1.35 6.09
N THR A 280 3.07 1.53 5.35
CA THR A 280 3.65 0.48 4.50
C THR A 280 4.04 -0.75 5.34
N MET A 281 4.69 -0.51 6.47
CA MET A 281 5.18 -1.59 7.33
C MET A 281 4.06 -2.26 8.16
N LEU A 282 3.03 -1.52 8.56
CA LEU A 282 1.83 -2.09 9.19
C LEU A 282 1.10 -3.11 8.30
N ALA A 283 1.25 -2.99 6.97
CA ALA A 283 0.76 -3.99 6.02
C ALA A 283 1.64 -5.25 5.93
N LYS A 284 2.69 -5.36 6.75
CA LYS A 284 3.67 -6.48 6.77
C LYS A 284 4.48 -6.60 5.48
N ALA A 285 4.89 -5.48 4.90
CA ALA A 285 5.86 -5.49 3.81
C ALA A 285 7.17 -6.17 4.25
N ARG A 286 7.72 -7.05 3.40
CA ARG A 286 8.95 -7.82 3.71
C ARG A 286 10.21 -7.02 3.52
N GLU A 287 10.17 -6.05 2.62
CA GLU A 287 11.23 -5.09 2.36
C GLU A 287 10.60 -3.69 2.22
N ILE A 288 11.31 -2.67 2.63
CA ILE A 288 10.95 -1.29 2.31
C ILE A 288 12.10 -0.65 1.54
N THR A 289 11.77 -0.01 0.40
CA THR A 289 12.73 0.74 -0.41
C THR A 289 12.55 2.23 -0.19
N LEU A 290 13.62 2.91 0.22
CA LEU A 290 13.65 4.37 0.30
C LEU A 290 14.19 4.93 -1.02
N PHE A 291 13.42 5.75 -1.69
CA PHE A 291 13.76 6.41 -2.93
C PHE A 291 14.07 7.89 -2.65
N CYS A 292 15.24 8.43 -3.00
CA CYS A 292 16.40 7.73 -3.52
C CYS A 292 17.67 8.14 -2.73
N PHE A 293 18.80 7.53 -3.03
CA PHE A 293 20.07 7.70 -2.31
C PHE A 293 20.44 9.16 -2.05
N SER A 294 20.46 10.00 -3.09
CA SER A 294 20.78 11.44 -2.95
C SER A 294 19.70 12.21 -2.20
N ASN A 295 18.43 11.84 -2.30
CA ASN A 295 17.33 12.52 -1.61
C ASN A 295 17.35 12.29 -0.11
N LEU A 296 17.82 11.12 0.34
CA LEU A 296 18.02 10.85 1.77
C LEU A 296 19.09 11.75 2.40
N LEU A 297 20.04 12.22 1.59
CA LEU A 297 21.09 13.16 1.98
C LEU A 297 20.72 14.63 1.80
N ALA A 298 19.69 14.92 1.00
CA ALA A 298 19.27 16.27 0.69
C ALA A 298 18.36 16.85 1.78
N PRO A 299 18.39 18.18 2.01
CA PRO A 299 17.42 18.83 2.88
C PRO A 299 16.00 18.75 2.27
N ILE A 300 14.99 18.50 3.10
CA ILE A 300 13.59 18.55 2.68
C ILE A 300 13.18 19.99 2.42
N ARG A 301 12.52 20.23 1.29
CA ARG A 301 11.89 21.50 0.99
C ARG A 301 10.62 21.64 1.81
N GLN A 302 10.56 22.72 2.62
CA GLN A 302 9.40 23.03 3.44
C GLN A 302 8.21 23.51 2.58
N PRO A 303 6.97 23.45 3.08
CA PRO A 303 5.78 23.92 2.37
C PRO A 303 5.87 25.40 1.93
N ASP A 304 6.57 26.24 2.70
CA ASP A 304 6.83 27.65 2.38
C ASP A 304 7.89 27.87 1.30
N GLY A 305 8.48 26.77 0.78
CA GLY A 305 9.52 26.81 -0.24
C GLY A 305 10.95 26.93 0.28
N THR A 306 11.15 27.08 1.59
CA THR A 306 12.47 27.06 2.22
C THR A 306 13.03 25.64 2.33
N PHE A 307 14.33 25.52 2.68
CA PHE A 307 14.95 24.23 2.97
C PHE A 307 15.28 24.13 4.45
N ALA A 308 15.10 22.94 5.03
CA ALA A 308 15.63 22.65 6.34
C ALA A 308 17.16 22.86 6.37
N ALA A 309 17.68 23.36 7.49
CA ALA A 309 19.11 23.71 7.62
C ALA A 309 20.07 22.51 7.44
N ALA A 310 19.57 21.27 7.58
CA ALA A 310 20.31 20.04 7.34
C ALA A 310 19.35 18.97 6.78
N SER A 311 19.90 17.96 6.09
CA SER A 311 19.10 16.79 5.71
C SER A 311 18.60 16.09 6.96
N ARG A 312 17.27 15.86 7.03
CA ARG A 312 16.60 15.17 8.13
C ARG A 312 15.81 13.94 7.66
N VAL A 313 15.93 13.58 6.40
CA VAL A 313 15.19 12.43 5.84
C VAL A 313 15.72 11.14 6.41
N ALA A 314 17.02 10.90 6.30
CA ALA A 314 17.64 9.66 6.78
C ALA A 314 17.48 9.43 8.31
N PRO A 315 17.74 10.42 9.20
CA PRO A 315 17.48 10.27 10.64
C PRO A 315 16.01 9.94 10.96
N VAL A 316 15.06 10.65 10.33
CA VAL A 316 13.62 10.38 10.56
C VAL A 316 13.23 9.00 10.05
N ALA A 317 13.72 8.60 8.88
CA ALA A 317 13.51 7.26 8.37
C ALA A 317 14.06 6.20 9.36
N GLY A 318 15.29 6.38 9.83
CA GLY A 318 15.94 5.46 10.77
C GLY A 318 15.18 5.31 12.07
N GLU A 319 14.81 6.42 12.71
CA GLU A 319 14.01 6.41 13.95
C GLU A 319 12.65 5.72 13.73
N THR A 320 11.97 6.03 12.63
CA THR A 320 10.67 5.42 12.32
C THR A 320 10.80 3.91 12.08
N LEU A 321 11.83 3.49 11.34
CA LEU A 321 12.10 2.08 11.07
C LEU A 321 12.47 1.30 12.34
N GLU A 322 13.22 1.88 13.27
CA GLU A 322 13.51 1.25 14.57
C GLU A 322 12.25 1.07 15.41
N ARG A 323 11.40 2.09 15.49
CA ARG A 323 10.15 2.02 16.25
C ARG A 323 9.20 0.97 15.68
N ILE A 324 9.04 0.94 14.35
CA ILE A 324 8.12 -0.01 13.73
C ILE A 324 8.66 -1.45 13.77
N ASP A 325 9.99 -1.67 13.65
CA ASP A 325 10.61 -2.99 13.77
C ASP A 325 10.35 -3.64 15.15
N ALA A 326 10.44 -2.84 16.20
CA ALA A 326 10.14 -3.30 17.57
C ALA A 326 8.68 -3.75 17.73
N LEU A 327 7.75 -3.15 16.98
CA LEU A 327 6.32 -3.48 17.01
C LEU A 327 5.98 -4.67 16.12
N LEU A 328 6.51 -4.73 14.89
CA LEU A 328 6.12 -5.70 13.86
C LEU A 328 6.24 -7.16 14.29
N SER A 329 7.25 -7.49 15.11
CA SER A 329 7.45 -8.85 15.63
C SER A 329 6.32 -9.32 16.56
N ARG A 330 5.50 -8.39 17.08
CA ARG A 330 4.38 -8.65 18.00
C ARG A 330 3.04 -8.73 17.28
N LEU A 331 2.93 -8.15 16.09
CA LEU A 331 1.72 -8.15 15.28
C LEU A 331 1.59 -9.46 14.50
N GLY A 332 0.37 -9.99 14.40
CA GLY A 332 0.01 -11.10 13.52
C GLY A 332 -0.03 -10.74 12.04
N ASN A 333 -0.75 -11.53 11.25
CA ASN A 333 -1.04 -11.19 9.86
C ASN A 333 -2.21 -10.20 9.81
N PRO A 334 -2.16 -9.20 8.92
CA PRO A 334 -3.26 -8.25 8.77
C PRO A 334 -4.56 -8.93 8.37
N VAL A 335 -5.66 -8.54 9.02
CA VAL A 335 -7.03 -8.97 8.71
C VAL A 335 -7.93 -7.76 8.60
N GLY A 336 -9.09 -7.93 7.91
CA GLY A 336 -10.04 -6.84 7.74
C GLY A 336 -11.31 -7.31 7.03
N VAL A 337 -12.20 -6.37 6.76
CA VAL A 337 -13.40 -6.60 5.94
C VAL A 337 -12.95 -6.91 4.53
N SER A 338 -13.35 -8.07 4.00
CA SER A 338 -13.03 -8.47 2.64
C SER A 338 -13.67 -7.52 1.63
N ALA A 339 -12.85 -6.77 0.89
CA ALA A 339 -13.31 -5.86 -0.15
C ALA A 339 -12.88 -6.36 -1.53
N TYR A 340 -13.85 -6.61 -2.39
CA TYR A 340 -13.62 -7.23 -3.69
C TYR A 340 -13.39 -6.19 -4.77
N LYS A 341 -12.18 -6.21 -5.37
CA LYS A 341 -11.82 -5.43 -6.55
C LYS A 341 -11.34 -6.36 -7.65
N PRO A 342 -12.19 -6.73 -8.63
CA PRO A 342 -11.81 -7.59 -9.75
C PRO A 342 -10.60 -7.04 -10.52
N TYR A 343 -9.84 -7.93 -11.16
CA TYR A 343 -8.80 -7.50 -12.10
C TYR A 343 -9.37 -6.59 -13.18
N HIS A 344 -8.60 -5.62 -13.62
CA HIS A 344 -8.92 -4.68 -14.69
C HIS A 344 -10.22 -3.88 -14.47
N SER A 345 -10.64 -3.76 -13.22
CA SER A 345 -11.84 -3.00 -12.83
C SER A 345 -11.53 -1.56 -12.49
N SER A 346 -12.54 -0.69 -12.60
CA SER A 346 -12.54 0.71 -12.19
C SER A 346 -13.92 1.11 -11.68
N GLY A 347 -14.01 2.20 -10.95
CA GLY A 347 -15.25 2.73 -10.36
C GLY A 347 -15.17 2.80 -8.85
N GLU A 348 -15.56 3.95 -8.29
CA GLU A 348 -15.34 4.33 -6.89
C GLU A 348 -13.91 4.01 -6.42
N ASP A 349 -12.94 4.29 -7.29
CA ASP A 349 -11.53 4.05 -7.02
C ASP A 349 -11.08 4.88 -5.80
N PHE A 350 -10.19 4.31 -4.99
CA PHE A 350 -9.72 4.83 -3.71
C PHE A 350 -10.75 4.93 -2.57
N LEU A 351 -12.04 4.66 -2.78
CA LEU A 351 -13.04 4.63 -1.70
C LEU A 351 -12.58 3.79 -0.50
N HIS A 352 -11.89 2.67 -0.75
CA HIS A 352 -11.37 1.79 0.31
C HIS A 352 -10.40 2.50 1.25
N SER A 353 -9.60 3.45 0.74
CA SER A 353 -8.71 4.25 1.58
C SER A 353 -9.48 5.21 2.47
N PHE A 354 -10.55 5.84 1.97
CA PHE A 354 -11.45 6.67 2.78
C PHE A 354 -12.18 5.86 3.86
N LEU A 355 -12.58 4.62 3.54
CA LEU A 355 -13.15 3.69 4.54
C LEU A 355 -12.15 3.36 5.64
N GLY A 356 -10.88 3.10 5.27
CA GLY A 356 -9.80 2.92 6.22
C GLY A 356 -9.61 4.14 7.13
N MET A 357 -9.63 5.34 6.54
CA MET A 357 -9.52 6.61 7.27
C MET A 357 -10.70 6.91 8.21
N VAL A 358 -11.86 6.29 7.98
CA VAL A 358 -12.98 6.35 8.94
C VAL A 358 -13.00 5.13 9.87
N GLY A 359 -11.92 4.37 9.99
CA GLY A 359 -11.75 3.31 10.99
C GLY A 359 -12.40 1.97 10.65
N ILE A 360 -12.65 1.72 9.36
CA ILE A 360 -13.09 0.41 8.85
C ILE A 360 -11.87 -0.29 8.27
N PRO A 361 -11.28 -1.30 8.94
CA PRO A 361 -10.15 -2.03 8.41
C PRO A 361 -10.56 -2.84 7.20
N VAL A 362 -9.94 -2.55 6.05
CA VAL A 362 -10.26 -3.16 4.76
C VAL A 362 -9.12 -4.08 4.31
N ASP A 363 -9.46 -5.29 3.85
CA ASP A 363 -8.54 -6.19 3.16
C ASP A 363 -8.96 -6.33 1.69
N LEU A 364 -8.30 -5.58 0.81
CA LEU A 364 -8.63 -5.48 -0.61
C LEU A 364 -8.11 -6.70 -1.36
N THR A 365 -8.99 -7.39 -2.11
CA THR A 365 -8.67 -8.64 -2.80
C THR A 365 -9.23 -8.68 -4.23
N PRO A 366 -8.48 -9.25 -5.21
CA PRO A 366 -8.97 -9.47 -6.57
C PRO A 366 -9.89 -10.69 -6.70
N GLN A 367 -10.01 -11.51 -5.66
CA GLN A 367 -10.91 -12.66 -5.62
C GLN A 367 -12.10 -12.40 -4.69
N PHE A 368 -13.29 -12.79 -5.11
CA PHE A 368 -14.47 -12.77 -4.25
C PHE A 368 -14.34 -13.85 -3.16
N ARG A 369 -14.29 -13.44 -1.90
CA ARG A 369 -14.08 -14.32 -0.75
C ARG A 369 -15.42 -14.92 -0.29
N GLU A 370 -15.80 -16.06 -0.87
CA GLU A 370 -17.05 -16.77 -0.49
C GLU A 370 -17.03 -17.26 0.97
N ASP A 371 -15.87 -17.43 1.57
CA ASP A 371 -15.68 -17.83 2.98
C ASP A 371 -15.88 -16.68 3.98
N ALA A 372 -15.74 -15.43 3.56
CA ALA A 372 -15.87 -14.27 4.42
C ALA A 372 -17.27 -14.11 5.01
N PRO A 373 -17.43 -13.75 6.30
CA PRO A 373 -18.73 -13.52 6.93
C PRO A 373 -19.43 -12.28 6.38
N ILE A 374 -18.66 -11.33 5.89
CA ILE A 374 -19.12 -10.09 5.26
C ILE A 374 -18.18 -9.71 4.11
N VAL A 375 -18.74 -9.27 2.99
CA VAL A 375 -18.00 -8.79 1.82
C VAL A 375 -18.45 -7.37 1.49
N PHE A 376 -17.49 -6.47 1.28
CA PHE A 376 -17.71 -5.11 0.81
C PHE A 376 -17.51 -5.02 -0.71
N LEU A 377 -18.50 -4.47 -1.41
CA LEU A 377 -18.54 -4.35 -2.87
C LEU A 377 -18.81 -2.91 -3.28
N ASN A 378 -17.82 -2.27 -3.88
CA ASN A 378 -17.99 -0.95 -4.48
C ASN A 378 -18.28 -1.07 -5.99
N GLU A 379 -18.44 0.04 -6.68
CA GLU A 379 -18.78 0.09 -8.11
C GLU A 379 -17.85 -0.78 -8.99
N SER A 380 -16.57 -0.95 -8.62
CA SER A 380 -15.63 -1.76 -9.40
C SER A 380 -16.06 -3.23 -9.54
N ALA A 381 -16.87 -3.75 -8.60
CA ALA A 381 -17.38 -5.11 -8.67
C ALA A 381 -18.32 -5.37 -9.87
N ARG A 382 -18.83 -4.33 -10.52
CA ARG A 382 -19.67 -4.43 -11.75
C ARG A 382 -18.95 -5.12 -12.91
N TYR A 383 -17.61 -5.16 -12.88
CA TYR A 383 -16.80 -5.82 -13.90
C TYR A 383 -16.80 -7.35 -13.79
N ASP A 384 -17.27 -7.90 -12.67
CA ASP A 384 -17.58 -9.33 -12.57
C ASP A 384 -19.01 -9.58 -13.13
N PRO A 385 -19.14 -10.26 -14.28
CA PRO A 385 -20.46 -10.52 -14.86
C PRO A 385 -21.34 -11.41 -13.98
N GLY A 386 -20.77 -12.16 -13.06
CA GLY A 386 -21.44 -13.03 -12.11
C GLY A 386 -21.78 -12.39 -10.76
N ILE A 387 -21.51 -11.09 -10.57
CA ILE A 387 -21.56 -10.45 -9.25
C ILE A 387 -22.92 -10.56 -8.57
N VAL A 388 -24.04 -10.39 -9.29
CA VAL A 388 -25.39 -10.50 -8.72
C VAL A 388 -25.64 -11.90 -8.16
N SER A 389 -25.25 -12.95 -8.90
CA SER A 389 -25.37 -14.34 -8.44
C SER A 389 -24.46 -14.64 -7.24
N ARG A 390 -23.27 -14.01 -7.16
CA ARG A 390 -22.37 -14.14 -6.00
C ARG A 390 -22.98 -13.48 -4.77
N ILE A 391 -23.58 -12.28 -4.92
CA ILE A 391 -24.29 -11.58 -3.85
C ILE A 391 -25.44 -12.47 -3.33
N GLU A 392 -26.28 -12.97 -4.23
CA GLU A 392 -27.41 -13.85 -3.88
C GLU A 392 -26.95 -15.11 -3.13
N LYS A 393 -25.92 -15.81 -3.65
CA LYS A 393 -25.33 -17.00 -3.01
C LYS A 393 -24.80 -16.70 -1.60
N GLN A 394 -24.11 -15.57 -1.43
CA GLN A 394 -23.55 -15.14 -0.14
C GLN A 394 -24.66 -14.91 0.90
N LEU A 395 -25.72 -14.21 0.50
CA LEU A 395 -26.88 -13.93 1.35
C LEU A 395 -27.65 -15.21 1.71
N LEU A 396 -27.93 -16.10 0.74
CA LEU A 396 -28.58 -17.40 0.99
C LEU A 396 -27.77 -18.29 1.94
N ALA A 397 -26.44 -18.14 1.96
CA ALA A 397 -25.57 -18.83 2.90
C ALA A 397 -25.62 -18.25 4.33
N GLY A 398 -26.45 -17.23 4.59
CA GLY A 398 -26.60 -16.59 5.91
C GLY A 398 -25.51 -15.54 6.22
N LYS A 399 -24.76 -15.10 5.22
CA LYS A 399 -23.68 -14.12 5.34
C LYS A 399 -24.15 -12.72 4.97
N SER A 400 -23.33 -11.72 5.22
CA SER A 400 -23.65 -10.33 4.89
C SER A 400 -22.91 -9.85 3.64
N VAL A 401 -23.54 -8.90 2.94
CA VAL A 401 -22.93 -8.18 1.83
C VAL A 401 -23.18 -6.69 2.02
N VAL A 402 -22.15 -5.86 1.90
CA VAL A 402 -22.27 -4.41 1.84
C VAL A 402 -22.05 -3.97 0.41
N VAL A 403 -23.00 -3.26 -0.17
CA VAL A 403 -22.89 -2.66 -1.50
C VAL A 403 -22.89 -1.14 -1.40
N THR A 404 -22.24 -0.46 -2.34
CA THR A 404 -22.30 1.00 -2.44
C THR A 404 -23.44 1.44 -3.35
N SER A 405 -23.87 2.71 -3.22
CA SER A 405 -24.83 3.33 -4.15
C SER A 405 -24.30 3.32 -5.59
N GLY A 406 -22.98 3.46 -5.81
CA GLY A 406 -22.37 3.35 -7.14
C GLY A 406 -22.54 1.96 -7.75
N LEU A 407 -22.33 0.90 -6.97
CA LEU A 407 -22.56 -0.46 -7.45
C LEU A 407 -24.06 -0.73 -7.71
N VAL A 408 -24.95 -0.31 -6.82
CA VAL A 408 -26.42 -0.47 -7.04
C VAL A 408 -26.82 0.18 -8.36
N ARG A 409 -26.40 1.43 -8.62
CA ARG A 409 -26.64 2.12 -9.89
C ARG A 409 -26.12 1.32 -11.08
N ALA A 410 -24.92 0.78 -11.00
CA ALA A 410 -24.30 0.01 -12.07
C ALA A 410 -24.99 -1.35 -12.34
N LEU A 411 -25.74 -1.87 -11.37
CA LEU A 411 -26.44 -3.15 -11.44
C LEU A 411 -27.94 -3.01 -11.74
N GLN A 412 -28.48 -1.79 -11.82
CA GLN A 412 -29.88 -1.55 -12.22
C GLN A 412 -30.16 -2.17 -13.61
N GLY A 413 -31.23 -2.94 -13.72
CA GLY A 413 -31.57 -3.70 -14.94
C GLY A 413 -30.68 -4.92 -15.20
N ARG A 414 -29.79 -5.29 -14.27
CA ARG A 414 -28.94 -6.49 -14.36
C ARG A 414 -29.34 -7.59 -13.39
N GLY A 415 -30.52 -7.49 -12.78
CA GLY A 415 -31.11 -8.50 -11.91
C GLY A 415 -30.90 -8.25 -10.40
N PHE A 416 -30.24 -7.15 -10.01
CA PHE A 416 -30.05 -6.80 -8.60
C PHE A 416 -31.39 -6.52 -7.88
N GLU A 417 -32.37 -6.01 -8.59
CA GLU A 417 -33.74 -5.75 -8.12
C GLU A 417 -34.48 -7.00 -7.58
N ARG A 418 -33.97 -8.20 -7.90
CA ARG A 418 -34.48 -9.46 -7.31
C ARG A 418 -34.04 -9.65 -5.86
N ILE A 419 -32.98 -8.96 -5.44
CA ILE A 419 -32.44 -9.05 -4.09
C ILE A 419 -33.00 -7.93 -3.22
N ALA A 420 -33.02 -6.71 -3.73
CA ALA A 420 -33.59 -5.55 -3.04
C ALA A 420 -34.07 -4.52 -4.06
N ASP A 421 -35.25 -3.95 -3.79
CA ASP A 421 -35.90 -2.93 -4.64
C ASP A 421 -35.34 -1.54 -4.31
N LEU A 422 -34.07 -1.31 -4.74
CA LEU A 422 -33.34 -0.07 -4.53
C LEU A 422 -33.05 0.61 -5.87
N GLU A 423 -33.42 1.88 -5.99
CA GLU A 423 -33.13 2.71 -7.16
C GLU A 423 -32.22 3.89 -6.80
N VAL A 424 -31.09 4.00 -7.45
CA VAL A 424 -30.24 5.20 -7.40
C VAL A 424 -30.62 6.11 -8.56
N THR A 425 -31.25 7.25 -8.25
CA THR A 425 -31.75 8.19 -9.25
C THR A 425 -30.65 9.13 -9.77
N ASP A 426 -30.98 9.92 -10.80
CA ASP A 426 -30.06 10.98 -11.30
C ASP A 426 -30.06 12.25 -10.44
N ARG A 427 -30.85 12.29 -9.38
CA ARG A 427 -30.92 13.43 -8.46
C ARG A 427 -29.86 13.33 -7.38
N ARG A 428 -29.57 14.49 -6.77
CA ARG A 428 -28.70 14.61 -5.60
C ARG A 428 -29.45 15.14 -4.40
N VAL A 429 -28.96 14.76 -3.23
CA VAL A 429 -29.46 15.18 -1.93
C VAL A 429 -28.35 15.94 -1.22
N LEU A 430 -28.61 17.18 -0.80
CA LEU A 430 -27.71 17.93 0.04
C LEU A 430 -28.20 17.81 1.49
N ALA A 431 -27.44 17.10 2.31
CA ALA A 431 -27.80 16.84 3.69
C ALA A 431 -26.69 17.30 4.65
N ARG A 432 -27.09 17.96 5.72
CA ARG A 432 -26.21 18.30 6.84
C ARG A 432 -26.55 17.55 8.11
N ARG A 433 -27.77 17.02 8.19
CA ARG A 433 -28.32 16.35 9.37
C ARG A 433 -28.58 14.89 9.08
N PHE A 434 -28.28 14.04 10.05
CA PHE A 434 -28.47 12.60 9.98
C PHE A 434 -29.25 12.11 11.18
N SER A 435 -30.06 11.10 11.00
CA SER A 435 -30.85 10.49 12.08
C SER A 435 -30.83 8.98 12.00
N ASN A 436 -31.12 8.32 13.11
CA ASN A 436 -31.43 6.90 13.14
C ASN A 436 -32.91 6.67 13.52
N PHE A 437 -33.39 5.47 13.33
CA PHE A 437 -34.75 5.09 13.64
C PHE A 437 -35.14 5.31 15.13
N TRP A 438 -34.16 5.32 16.04
CA TRP A 438 -34.38 5.42 17.48
C TRP A 438 -34.44 6.88 17.99
N GLY A 439 -34.50 7.86 17.10
CA GLY A 439 -34.67 9.26 17.43
C GLY A 439 -33.34 10.02 17.70
N GLY A 440 -32.18 9.39 17.47
CA GLY A 440 -30.91 10.12 17.45
C GLY A 440 -30.85 11.04 16.23
N VAL A 441 -30.40 12.28 16.43
CA VAL A 441 -30.23 13.29 15.36
C VAL A 441 -28.90 13.99 15.56
N TRP A 442 -28.11 14.08 14.50
CA TRP A 442 -26.76 14.65 14.54
C TRP A 442 -26.48 15.50 13.31
N ASP A 443 -25.75 16.59 13.48
CA ASP A 443 -25.30 17.44 12.39
C ASP A 443 -23.88 17.06 11.96
N ALA A 444 -23.65 17.00 10.64
CA ALA A 444 -22.32 16.90 10.04
C ALA A 444 -21.57 18.23 10.14
N ASP A 445 -20.25 18.20 9.99
CA ASP A 445 -19.41 19.40 10.05
C ASP A 445 -19.75 20.38 8.92
N HIS A 446 -20.14 19.89 7.75
CA HIS A 446 -20.62 20.66 6.59
C HIS A 446 -21.69 19.89 5.80
N ASP A 447 -22.24 20.53 4.79
CA ASP A 447 -23.22 19.90 3.90
C ASP A 447 -22.56 18.79 3.07
N VAL A 448 -23.19 17.63 3.01
CA VAL A 448 -22.75 16.43 2.30
C VAL A 448 -23.64 16.20 1.09
N LEU A 449 -23.03 16.09 -0.10
CA LEU A 449 -23.75 15.84 -1.34
C LEU A 449 -23.80 14.33 -1.64
N LEU A 450 -25.00 13.77 -1.61
CA LEU A 450 -25.27 12.35 -1.76
C LEU A 450 -26.07 12.07 -3.04
N PRO A 451 -25.88 10.92 -3.72
CA PRO A 451 -26.85 10.45 -4.70
C PRO A 451 -28.18 10.14 -4.00
N GLN A 452 -29.29 10.46 -4.66
CA GLN A 452 -30.61 10.11 -4.16
C GLN A 452 -30.88 8.63 -4.37
N VAL A 453 -31.14 7.92 -3.27
CA VAL A 453 -31.62 6.53 -3.30
C VAL A 453 -33.10 6.49 -2.94
N ARG A 454 -33.87 5.67 -3.65
CA ARG A 454 -35.26 5.40 -3.38
C ARG A 454 -35.49 3.91 -3.19
N TYR A 455 -36.48 3.55 -2.41
CA TYR A 455 -37.00 2.21 -2.25
C TYR A 455 -38.52 2.27 -2.14
N ALA A 456 -39.23 1.27 -2.63
CA ALA A 456 -40.67 1.30 -2.77
C ALA A 456 -41.40 0.29 -1.87
N THR A 457 -40.67 -0.64 -1.25
CA THR A 457 -41.24 -1.75 -0.48
C THR A 457 -40.82 -1.68 0.99
N ASN A 458 -41.59 -2.36 1.86
CA ASN A 458 -41.30 -2.46 3.29
C ASN A 458 -40.46 -3.72 3.62
N ASP A 459 -39.78 -4.30 2.65
CA ASP A 459 -38.86 -5.43 2.83
C ASP A 459 -37.42 -4.98 3.18
N SER A 460 -37.22 -3.67 3.27
CA SER A 460 -35.94 -3.04 3.56
C SER A 460 -36.12 -1.79 4.44
N TRP A 461 -35.06 -1.39 5.16
CA TRP A 461 -35.13 -0.38 6.22
C TRP A 461 -33.91 0.54 6.23
N GLU A 462 -34.18 1.83 6.49
CA GLU A 462 -33.14 2.80 6.77
C GLU A 462 -32.61 2.62 8.19
N GLU A 463 -31.30 2.37 8.32
CA GLU A 463 -30.61 2.39 9.62
C GLU A 463 -30.13 3.80 9.97
N ILE A 464 -29.63 4.52 8.95
CA ILE A 464 -29.25 5.94 9.04
C ILE A 464 -29.89 6.68 7.87
N THR A 465 -30.61 7.74 8.19
CA THR A 465 -31.30 8.63 7.26
C THR A 465 -30.55 9.96 7.14
N ALA A 466 -30.28 10.40 5.93
CA ALA A 466 -29.82 11.75 5.60
C ALA A 466 -31.04 12.69 5.47
N LEU A 467 -31.12 13.74 6.28
CA LEU A 467 -32.25 14.67 6.30
C LEU A 467 -31.94 15.88 5.42
N ALA A 468 -32.79 16.10 4.42
CA ALA A 468 -32.73 17.24 3.51
C ALA A 468 -34.05 18.03 3.60
N GLY A 469 -34.08 19.05 4.43
CA GLY A 469 -35.31 19.77 4.78
C GLY A 469 -36.34 18.82 5.42
N PRO A 470 -37.59 18.74 4.90
CA PRO A 470 -38.59 17.84 5.45
C PRO A 470 -38.50 16.39 4.92
N ASN A 471 -37.54 16.09 4.04
CA ASN A 471 -37.39 14.79 3.43
C ASN A 471 -36.24 14.01 4.02
N GLY A 472 -36.38 12.67 4.11
CA GLY A 472 -35.33 11.73 4.48
C GLY A 472 -34.91 10.86 3.30
N PHE A 473 -33.62 10.48 3.26
CA PHE A 473 -33.07 9.59 2.25
C PHE A 473 -32.04 8.64 2.89
N PRO A 474 -31.99 7.36 2.48
CA PRO A 474 -31.08 6.43 3.12
C PRO A 474 -29.61 6.80 2.91
N LEU A 475 -28.86 6.98 4.02
CA LEU A 475 -27.40 6.96 4.03
C LEU A 475 -26.92 5.50 4.19
N PHE A 476 -27.53 4.77 5.12
CA PHE A 476 -27.24 3.36 5.35
C PHE A 476 -28.53 2.58 5.47
N HIS A 477 -28.68 1.56 4.65
CA HIS A 477 -29.91 0.82 4.45
C HIS A 477 -29.65 -0.68 4.54
N HIS A 478 -30.63 -1.48 4.97
CA HIS A 478 -30.52 -2.94 4.91
C HIS A 478 -31.78 -3.61 4.36
N ALA A 479 -31.56 -4.78 3.78
CA ALA A 479 -32.60 -5.71 3.40
C ALA A 479 -32.19 -7.12 3.82
N ASP A 480 -33.15 -7.90 4.36
CA ASP A 480 -32.92 -9.30 4.63
C ASP A 480 -33.21 -10.14 3.38
N TYR A 481 -32.35 -11.09 3.04
CA TYR A 481 -32.52 -12.00 1.93
C TYR A 481 -32.11 -13.41 2.33
N GLY A 482 -33.07 -14.31 2.40
CA GLY A 482 -32.89 -15.64 2.94
C GLY A 482 -32.51 -15.60 4.43
N LYS A 483 -31.29 -16.04 4.75
CA LYS A 483 -30.72 -15.98 6.11
C LYS A 483 -29.67 -14.89 6.26
N GLY A 484 -29.29 -14.23 5.16
CA GLY A 484 -28.28 -13.20 5.12
C GLY A 484 -28.87 -11.80 5.11
N ARG A 485 -27.98 -10.81 5.18
CA ARG A 485 -28.35 -9.40 5.20
C ARG A 485 -27.53 -8.60 4.19
N LEU A 486 -28.23 -7.94 3.29
CA LEU A 486 -27.66 -6.93 2.41
C LEU A 486 -27.65 -5.59 3.16
N TYR A 487 -26.52 -4.89 3.10
CA TYR A 487 -26.42 -3.49 3.47
C TYR A 487 -26.10 -2.65 2.24
N MET A 488 -26.64 -1.44 2.16
CA MET A 488 -26.29 -0.46 1.15
C MET A 488 -25.79 0.81 1.83
N LEU A 489 -24.58 1.25 1.44
CA LEU A 489 -24.00 2.52 1.84
C LEU A 489 -24.14 3.53 0.70
N THR A 490 -24.83 4.63 0.95
CA THR A 490 -24.85 5.76 0.02
C THR A 490 -23.53 6.52 0.15
N VAL A 491 -22.72 6.48 -0.91
CA VAL A 491 -21.40 7.09 -0.94
C VAL A 491 -21.52 8.53 -1.44
N PRO A 492 -20.94 9.53 -0.75
CA PRO A 492 -20.91 10.90 -1.22
C PRO A 492 -20.22 11.05 -2.58
N ASP A 493 -20.62 12.04 -3.37
CA ASP A 493 -19.97 12.36 -4.64
C ASP A 493 -18.47 12.75 -4.44
N ASN A 494 -18.15 13.41 -3.32
CA ASN A 494 -16.79 13.59 -2.84
C ASN A 494 -16.56 12.65 -1.65
N PHE A 495 -15.67 11.67 -1.80
CA PHE A 495 -15.43 10.68 -0.73
C PHE A 495 -14.88 11.30 0.56
N ALA A 496 -14.21 12.46 0.49
CA ALA A 496 -13.75 13.18 1.69
C ALA A 496 -14.91 13.66 2.58
N ASP A 497 -16.13 13.80 2.05
CA ASP A 497 -17.32 14.15 2.83
C ASP A 497 -17.70 13.05 3.85
N LEU A 498 -17.17 11.81 3.69
CA LEU A 498 -17.27 10.79 4.73
C LEU A 498 -16.64 11.24 6.06
N TYR A 499 -15.65 12.14 6.00
CA TYR A 499 -15.00 12.68 7.21
C TYR A 499 -15.88 13.67 7.98
N ALA A 500 -16.82 14.29 7.29
CA ALA A 500 -17.78 15.22 7.92
C ALA A 500 -18.91 14.50 8.68
N LEU A 501 -19.08 13.19 8.48
CA LEU A 501 -20.14 12.43 9.14
C LEU A 501 -19.93 12.44 10.66
N PRO A 502 -21.02 12.63 11.44
CA PRO A 502 -20.98 12.63 12.90
C PRO A 502 -20.46 11.30 13.46
N ALA A 503 -19.70 11.34 14.56
CA ALA A 503 -19.18 10.15 15.21
C ALA A 503 -20.23 9.05 15.48
N PRO A 504 -21.46 9.33 15.97
CA PRO A 504 -22.47 8.30 16.17
C PRO A 504 -22.92 7.63 14.86
N VAL A 505 -22.90 8.33 13.73
CA VAL A 505 -23.17 7.78 12.41
C VAL A 505 -22.03 6.85 11.99
N LEU A 506 -20.78 7.30 12.11
CA LEU A 506 -19.58 6.49 11.82
C LEU A 506 -19.52 5.23 12.70
N ASP A 507 -19.85 5.35 13.99
CA ASP A 507 -19.87 4.23 14.93
C ASP A 507 -20.93 3.18 14.54
N HIS A 508 -22.07 3.65 14.02
CA HIS A 508 -23.09 2.75 13.49
C HIS A 508 -22.58 2.01 12.24
N LEU A 509 -22.00 2.72 11.26
CA LEU A 509 -21.43 2.11 10.06
C LEU A 509 -20.33 1.10 10.41
N ARG A 510 -19.40 1.47 11.28
CA ARG A 510 -18.32 0.57 11.75
C ARG A 510 -18.90 -0.70 12.37
N ARG A 511 -19.88 -0.58 13.26
CA ARG A 511 -20.53 -1.73 13.93
C ARG A 511 -21.15 -2.72 12.94
N GLN A 512 -21.78 -2.23 11.88
CA GLN A 512 -22.41 -3.10 10.90
C GLN A 512 -21.42 -3.69 9.90
N ILE A 513 -20.49 -2.87 9.40
CA ILE A 513 -19.55 -3.26 8.33
C ILE A 513 -18.43 -4.15 8.87
N THR A 514 -18.01 -3.97 10.13
CA THR A 514 -16.93 -4.77 10.72
C THR A 514 -17.42 -5.95 11.55
N LYS A 515 -18.64 -6.42 11.31
CA LYS A 515 -19.16 -7.65 11.94
C LYS A 515 -18.18 -8.82 11.71
N GLY A 516 -17.81 -9.49 12.80
CA GLY A 516 -16.82 -10.58 12.78
C GLY A 516 -15.41 -10.15 13.19
N LEU A 517 -15.17 -8.85 13.35
CA LEU A 517 -13.95 -8.37 14.03
C LEU A 517 -14.27 -8.13 15.52
N PRO A 518 -13.45 -8.66 16.44
CA PRO A 518 -13.74 -8.60 17.87
C PRO A 518 -13.47 -7.23 18.50
N VAL A 519 -12.81 -6.31 17.78
CA VAL A 519 -12.55 -4.93 18.21
C VAL A 519 -12.98 -3.94 17.14
N ARG A 520 -13.62 -2.86 17.56
CA ARG A 520 -14.11 -1.78 16.70
C ARG A 520 -13.68 -0.42 17.23
N LEU A 521 -13.39 0.51 16.32
CA LEU A 521 -13.14 1.90 16.64
C LEU A 521 -14.47 2.64 16.89
N GLN A 522 -14.53 3.52 17.87
CA GLN A 522 -15.59 4.49 18.10
C GLN A 522 -15.00 5.90 18.20
N GLY A 523 -15.70 6.90 17.60
CA GLY A 523 -15.24 8.27 17.61
C GLY A 523 -15.15 8.92 16.23
N PRO A 524 -14.36 9.99 16.06
CA PRO A 524 -14.30 10.77 14.83
C PRO A 524 -13.70 10.00 13.64
N SER A 525 -13.78 10.63 12.47
CA SER A 525 -13.06 10.25 11.25
C SER A 525 -11.55 10.54 11.35
N GLN A 526 -10.82 10.21 10.31
CA GLN A 526 -9.37 10.38 10.19
C GLN A 526 -8.57 9.66 11.30
N VAL A 527 -9.12 8.55 11.78
CA VAL A 527 -8.45 7.58 12.64
C VAL A 527 -8.69 6.20 12.07
N SER A 528 -7.63 5.46 11.82
CA SER A 528 -7.70 4.10 11.30
C SER A 528 -7.53 3.06 12.39
N LEU A 529 -8.17 1.92 12.19
CA LEU A 529 -7.94 0.69 12.94
C LEU A 529 -7.29 -0.34 12.02
N PHE A 530 -6.16 -0.90 12.42
CA PHE A 530 -5.52 -2.05 11.79
C PHE A 530 -5.68 -3.25 12.72
N ALA A 531 -6.19 -4.35 12.19
CA ALA A 531 -6.45 -5.57 12.94
C ALA A 531 -5.56 -6.71 12.44
N TYR A 532 -5.16 -7.60 13.35
CA TYR A 532 -4.30 -8.74 13.06
C TYR A 532 -4.87 -10.03 13.64
N ASP A 533 -4.52 -11.17 13.05
CA ASP A 533 -5.09 -12.49 13.35
C ASP A 533 -4.70 -13.08 14.72
N ASN A 534 -3.79 -12.40 15.44
CA ASN A 534 -3.34 -12.77 16.78
C ASN A 534 -3.91 -11.86 17.88
N ASP A 535 -5.09 -11.30 17.70
CA ASP A 535 -5.74 -10.37 18.63
C ASP A 535 -4.92 -9.11 18.97
N THR A 536 -4.05 -8.66 18.03
CA THR A 536 -3.37 -7.37 18.13
C THR A 536 -4.02 -6.33 17.22
N TYR A 537 -3.94 -5.07 17.62
CA TYR A 537 -4.59 -3.95 16.97
C TYR A 537 -3.69 -2.72 16.98
N VAL A 538 -3.70 -1.95 15.91
CA VAL A 538 -3.04 -0.64 15.86
C VAL A 538 -4.10 0.41 15.53
N VAL A 539 -4.10 1.50 16.29
CA VAL A 539 -4.92 2.68 16.03
C VAL A 539 -4.00 3.80 15.61
N HIS A 540 -4.24 4.38 14.45
CA HIS A 540 -3.41 5.46 13.88
C HIS A 540 -4.26 6.72 13.67
N SER A 541 -3.76 7.87 14.14
CA SER A 541 -4.37 9.18 13.94
C SER A 541 -3.75 9.92 12.77
N PHE A 542 -4.56 10.38 11.84
CA PHE A 542 -4.17 11.28 10.76
C PHE A 542 -4.55 12.74 11.06
N LEU A 543 -5.02 13.00 12.27
CA LEU A 543 -5.42 14.34 12.72
C LEU A 543 -4.19 15.19 13.05
N ASP A 544 -4.25 16.48 12.71
CA ASP A 544 -3.24 17.49 13.08
C ASP A 544 -3.38 17.95 14.55
N ARG A 545 -4.24 17.31 15.32
CA ARG A 545 -4.53 17.64 16.72
C ARG A 545 -4.63 16.39 17.59
N MET A 546 -4.37 16.54 18.87
CA MET A 546 -4.65 15.51 19.86
C MET A 546 -6.13 15.15 19.89
N GLY A 547 -6.44 13.89 20.11
CA GLY A 547 -7.79 13.38 20.19
C GLY A 547 -7.92 12.15 21.07
N THR A 548 -9.17 11.84 21.42
CA THR A 548 -9.50 10.59 22.11
C THR A 548 -10.49 9.80 21.26
N VAL A 549 -10.25 8.52 21.11
CA VAL A 549 -11.17 7.54 20.53
C VAL A 549 -11.46 6.45 21.54
N GLU A 550 -12.45 5.62 21.27
CA GLU A 550 -12.72 4.43 22.07
C GLU A 550 -12.50 3.17 21.23
N LEU A 551 -11.92 2.14 21.83
CA LEU A 551 -11.90 0.79 21.29
C LEU A 551 -12.97 -0.04 22.01
N ALA A 552 -13.97 -0.50 21.26
CA ALA A 552 -14.99 -1.40 21.80
C ALA A 552 -14.61 -2.85 21.44
N ALA A 553 -14.23 -3.62 22.44
CA ALA A 553 -13.92 -5.04 22.32
C ALA A 553 -15.10 -5.92 22.78
N ASP A 554 -15.44 -6.93 21.98
CA ASP A 554 -16.50 -7.87 22.31
C ASP A 554 -16.16 -8.67 23.57
N GLY A 555 -17.10 -8.74 24.54
CA GLY A 555 -16.93 -9.37 25.83
C GLY A 555 -16.87 -8.37 26.99
N ARG A 556 -17.31 -8.81 28.18
CA ARG A 556 -17.35 -7.96 29.40
C ARG A 556 -16.08 -8.01 30.23
N ASP A 557 -15.34 -9.09 30.13
CA ASP A 557 -14.14 -9.35 30.94
C ASP A 557 -12.85 -9.29 30.07
N VAL A 558 -12.84 -8.41 29.08
CA VAL A 558 -11.70 -8.23 28.16
C VAL A 558 -10.71 -7.26 28.80
N THR A 559 -9.43 -7.59 28.67
CA THR A 559 -8.31 -6.69 28.99
C THR A 559 -7.63 -6.23 27.70
N LEU A 560 -7.29 -4.97 27.61
CA LEU A 560 -6.47 -4.41 26.54
C LEU A 560 -5.12 -4.00 27.11
N VAL A 561 -4.03 -4.51 26.52
CA VAL A 561 -2.66 -4.20 26.92
C VAL A 561 -1.98 -3.38 25.85
N ASP A 562 -1.45 -2.23 26.20
CA ASP A 562 -0.65 -1.40 25.30
C ASP A 562 0.68 -2.10 24.99
N LEU A 563 0.95 -2.35 23.72
CA LEU A 563 2.14 -3.07 23.27
C LEU A 563 3.43 -2.26 23.42
N LEU A 564 3.36 -0.93 23.41
CA LEU A 564 4.55 -0.09 23.52
C LEU A 564 5.00 0.06 24.98
N THR A 565 4.05 0.17 25.90
CA THR A 565 4.33 0.40 27.33
C THR A 565 4.21 -0.84 28.20
N GLY A 566 3.51 -1.88 27.74
CA GLY A 566 3.15 -3.06 28.53
C GLY A 566 2.05 -2.83 29.55
N ALA A 567 1.47 -1.63 29.63
CA ALA A 567 0.46 -1.27 30.62
C ALA A 567 -0.94 -1.75 30.18
N ALA A 568 -1.75 -2.21 31.15
CA ALA A 568 -3.17 -2.45 30.92
C ALA A 568 -3.91 -1.12 30.74
N VAL A 569 -4.79 -1.06 29.74
CA VAL A 569 -5.66 0.09 29.52
C VAL A 569 -6.93 -0.08 30.34
N PRO A 570 -7.33 0.90 31.16
CA PRO A 570 -8.57 0.82 31.91
C PRO A 570 -9.78 0.77 30.96
N GLY A 571 -10.59 -0.29 31.08
CA GLY A 571 -11.81 -0.46 30.29
C GLY A 571 -13.07 -0.36 31.16
N GLN A 572 -14.20 -0.05 30.53
CA GLN A 572 -15.52 0.02 31.15
C GLN A 572 -16.51 -0.89 30.41
N PRO A 573 -17.22 -1.79 31.08
CA PRO A 573 -18.27 -2.59 30.47
C PRO A 573 -19.40 -1.68 29.93
N ARG A 574 -19.78 -1.89 28.66
CA ARG A 574 -20.89 -1.16 28.02
C ARG A 574 -21.69 -2.14 27.14
N GLY A 575 -22.85 -2.59 27.63
CA GLY A 575 -23.62 -3.65 26.97
C GLY A 575 -22.86 -4.99 26.99
N ASP A 576 -22.64 -5.57 25.81
CA ASP A 576 -21.92 -6.83 25.63
C ASP A 576 -20.42 -6.63 25.31
N ALA A 577 -19.92 -5.41 25.37
CA ALA A 577 -18.54 -5.06 25.08
C ALA A 577 -17.86 -4.40 26.27
N THR A 578 -16.53 -4.41 26.28
CA THR A 578 -15.69 -3.56 27.11
C THR A 578 -15.13 -2.44 26.24
N VAL A 579 -15.25 -1.20 26.71
CA VAL A 579 -14.84 0.01 25.97
C VAL A 579 -13.62 0.64 26.63
N PHE A 580 -12.59 0.93 25.84
CA PHE A 580 -11.31 1.43 26.26
C PHE A 580 -11.04 2.80 25.66
N PRO A 581 -10.90 3.89 26.45
CA PRO A 581 -10.50 5.19 25.93
C PRO A 581 -9.02 5.15 25.51
N VAL A 582 -8.75 5.63 24.30
CA VAL A 582 -7.40 5.71 23.73
C VAL A 582 -7.10 7.16 23.36
N PHE A 583 -6.10 7.74 23.99
CA PHE A 583 -5.56 9.05 23.67
C PHE A 583 -4.54 8.93 22.53
N LEU A 584 -4.65 9.80 21.54
CA LEU A 584 -3.79 9.84 20.35
C LEU A 584 -3.19 11.24 20.18
N GLU A 585 -1.90 11.28 19.93
CA GLU A 585 -1.20 12.48 19.47
C GLU A 585 -1.41 12.68 17.96
N PRO A 586 -1.14 13.88 17.41
CA PRO A 586 -1.18 14.10 15.97
C PRO A 586 -0.26 13.11 15.23
N HIS A 587 -0.71 12.60 14.08
CA HIS A 587 0.08 11.72 13.18
C HIS A 587 0.85 10.63 13.93
N SER A 588 0.18 9.95 14.85
CA SER A 588 0.78 8.93 15.71
C SER A 588 -0.07 7.68 15.80
N TYR A 589 0.52 6.62 16.29
CA TYR A 589 -0.20 5.37 16.52
C TYR A 589 -0.02 4.83 17.94
N ARG A 590 -0.99 4.02 18.36
CA ARG A 590 -0.94 3.16 19.56
C ARG A 590 -1.22 1.72 19.14
N ALA A 591 -0.59 0.79 19.79
CA ALA A 591 -0.72 -0.64 19.48
C ALA A 591 -1.15 -1.43 20.74
N PHE A 592 -2.06 -2.37 20.56
CA PHE A 592 -2.71 -3.07 21.67
C PHE A 592 -2.82 -4.57 21.39
N GLU A 593 -2.82 -5.34 22.46
CA GLU A 593 -3.17 -6.75 22.48
C GLU A 593 -4.44 -6.94 23.31
N ARG A 594 -5.44 -7.61 22.76
CA ARG A 594 -6.64 -8.05 23.46
C ARG A 594 -6.38 -9.39 24.16
N ARG A 595 -6.71 -9.45 25.44
CA ARG A 595 -6.57 -10.65 26.28
C ARG A 595 -7.87 -11.02 26.97
#